data_741e6f8172383b3279430348875a8278
#
_entry.id   741e6f8172383b3279430348875a8278
#
_cell.length_a   1.000
_cell.length_b   1.000
_cell.length_c   1.000
_cell.angle_alpha   90.00
_cell.angle_beta   90.00
_cell.angle_gamma   90.00
#
_symmetry.space_group_name_H-M   'P 1'
#
loop_
_entity.id
_entity.type
_entity.pdbx_description
1 polymer ?
#
loop_
_entity_poly.entity_id
_entity_poly.type
_entity_poly.pdbx_seq_one_letter_code
_entity_poly.pdbx_strand_id
1 'polypeptide(L)'
;CLSKDKEFYKKLYLIEGPNSFDHLMFQFIYDTLLRLLNKYPLKSPAKLQILSRETIARFYTFGLADSVKYAIMHDITYTPEEIAAAYDYLIHNSAFDLMEHPRI
;
A
#
# COMPACT_ATOMS: atom_id res chain seq x y z
N CYS A 1 9.86 -16.98 2.51
CA CYS A 1 8.42 -17.17 2.43
C CYS A 1 7.71 -16.64 3.67
N LEU A 2 6.66 -15.86 3.48
CA LEU A 2 5.94 -15.24 4.58
C LEU A 2 5.36 -16.26 5.57
N SER A 3 4.86 -17.38 5.09
CA SER A 3 4.24 -18.37 5.97
C SER A 3 5.24 -19.01 6.93
N LYS A 4 6.49 -19.14 6.51
CA LYS A 4 7.53 -19.75 7.31
C LYS A 4 8.06 -18.80 8.38
N ASP A 5 8.12 -17.50 8.04
CA ASP A 5 8.71 -16.49 8.92
C ASP A 5 7.65 -15.59 9.57
N LYS A 6 6.39 -16.01 9.53
CA LYS A 6 5.29 -15.20 9.98
C LYS A 6 5.43 -14.73 11.43
N GLU A 7 5.83 -15.64 12.33
CA GLU A 7 5.99 -15.28 13.74
C GLU A 7 7.10 -14.27 13.95
N PHE A 8 8.15 -14.36 13.14
CA PHE A 8 9.24 -13.40 13.19
C PHE A 8 8.73 -12.00 12.79
N TYR A 9 7.98 -11.91 11.68
CA TYR A 9 7.45 -10.62 11.22
C TYR A 9 6.42 -10.05 12.18
N LYS A 10 5.61 -10.91 12.83
CA LYS A 10 4.68 -10.46 13.86
C LYS A 10 5.42 -9.75 14.98
N LYS A 11 6.53 -10.34 15.43
CA LYS A 11 7.31 -9.75 16.50
C LYS A 11 7.92 -8.41 16.08
N LEU A 12 8.36 -8.31 14.83
CA LEU A 12 8.88 -7.04 14.32
C LEU A 12 7.84 -5.92 14.37
N TYR A 13 6.60 -6.23 14.01
CA TYR A 13 5.54 -5.24 14.01
C TYR A 13 5.14 -4.79 15.41
N LEU A 14 5.47 -5.55 16.44
CA LEU A 14 5.18 -5.16 17.83
C LEU A 14 6.19 -4.17 18.39
N ILE A 15 7.33 -4.00 17.72
CA ILE A 15 8.34 -3.03 18.16
C ILE A 15 7.89 -1.63 17.75
N GLU A 16 7.86 -0.73 18.72
CA GLU A 16 7.42 0.65 18.50
C GLU A 16 8.60 1.61 18.45
N GLY A 17 8.32 2.81 17.93
CA GLY A 17 9.31 3.88 17.88
C GLY A 17 9.64 4.31 16.45
N PRO A 18 10.45 5.37 16.30
CA PRO A 18 10.75 5.94 14.98
C PRO A 18 11.53 5.01 14.07
N ASN A 19 12.25 4.03 14.62
CA ASN A 19 12.97 3.04 13.83
C ASN A 19 12.29 1.68 13.86
N SER A 20 11.01 1.64 14.17
CA SER A 20 10.26 0.38 14.16
C SER A 20 10.18 -0.19 12.76
N PHE A 21 9.96 -1.50 12.68
CA PHE A 21 9.76 -2.18 11.41
C PHE A 21 8.57 -1.59 10.65
N ASP A 22 7.49 -1.28 11.38
CA ASP A 22 6.30 -0.67 10.83
C ASP A 22 6.64 0.67 10.14
N HIS A 23 7.37 1.52 10.84
CA HIS A 23 7.78 2.82 10.31
C HIS A 23 8.70 2.66 9.09
N LEU A 24 9.69 1.77 9.19
CA LEU A 24 10.64 1.55 8.10
C LEU A 24 9.96 0.97 6.87
N MET A 25 9.00 0.09 7.05
CA MET A 25 8.24 -0.47 5.94
C MET A 25 7.42 0.59 5.24
N PHE A 26 6.75 1.45 6.03
CA PHE A 26 6.01 2.57 5.47
C PHE A 26 6.92 3.46 4.63
N GLN A 27 8.07 3.83 5.20
CA GLN A 27 8.98 4.74 4.51
C GLN A 27 9.52 4.15 3.22
N PHE A 28 9.83 2.86 3.23
CA PHE A 28 10.31 2.17 2.03
C PHE A 28 9.25 2.19 0.92
N ILE A 29 8.02 1.86 1.26
CA ILE A 29 6.93 1.84 0.28
C ILE A 29 6.66 3.25 -0.25
N TYR A 30 6.60 4.22 0.65
CA TYR A 30 6.36 5.61 0.27
C TYR A 30 7.43 6.14 -0.69
N ASP A 31 8.70 5.92 -0.35
CA ASP A 31 9.80 6.40 -1.19
C ASP A 31 9.76 5.73 -2.57
N THR A 32 9.41 4.45 -2.61
CA THR A 32 9.33 3.72 -3.87
C THR A 32 8.20 4.26 -4.75
N LEU A 33 7.02 4.47 -4.16
CA LEU A 33 5.88 4.99 -4.90
C LEU A 33 6.11 6.42 -5.38
N LEU A 34 6.67 7.26 -4.51
CA LEU A 34 6.96 8.63 -4.88
C LEU A 34 7.95 8.71 -6.04
N ARG A 35 8.97 7.86 -6.00
CA ARG A 35 9.95 7.78 -7.08
C ARG A 35 9.30 7.39 -8.39
N LEU A 36 8.35 6.44 -8.36
CA LEU A 36 7.62 6.06 -9.56
C LEU A 36 6.73 7.18 -10.07
N LEU A 37 6.05 7.88 -9.17
CA LEU A 37 5.18 8.99 -9.57
C LEU A 37 5.95 10.15 -10.17
N ASN A 38 7.19 10.34 -9.74
CA ASN A 38 8.02 11.44 -10.25
C ASN A 38 8.51 11.21 -11.68
N LYS A 39 8.30 10.03 -12.24
CA LYS A 39 8.74 9.72 -13.61
C LYS A 39 7.86 10.34 -14.68
N TYR A 40 6.63 10.69 -14.35
CA TYR A 40 5.66 11.15 -15.34
C TYR A 40 4.98 12.42 -14.88
N PRO A 41 4.48 13.25 -15.83
CA PRO A 41 3.70 14.43 -15.47
C PRO A 41 2.42 14.03 -14.73
N LEU A 42 2.03 14.84 -13.75
CA LEU A 42 0.82 14.58 -12.98
C LEU A 42 -0.39 15.17 -13.70
N LYS A 43 -1.46 14.37 -13.79
CA LYS A 43 -2.69 14.77 -14.47
C LYS A 43 -3.80 15.14 -13.50
N SER A 44 -3.48 15.66 -12.33
CA SER A 44 -4.55 16.05 -11.41
C SER A 44 -5.25 17.29 -11.92
N PRO A 45 -6.58 17.36 -11.74
CA PRO A 45 -7.32 18.58 -12.10
C PRO A 45 -6.82 19.78 -11.30
N ALA A 46 -6.75 20.95 -11.94
CA ALA A 46 -6.21 22.15 -11.31
C ALA A 46 -6.93 22.51 -10.00
N LYS A 47 -8.24 22.26 -9.93
CA LYS A 47 -9.01 22.54 -8.72
C LYS A 47 -8.81 21.53 -7.59
N LEU A 48 -8.07 20.46 -7.84
CA LEU A 48 -7.78 19.45 -6.84
C LEU A 48 -6.30 19.49 -6.48
N GLN A 49 -5.81 20.66 -6.11
CA GLN A 49 -4.40 20.87 -5.82
C GLN A 49 -3.86 20.02 -4.65
N ILE A 50 -4.76 19.54 -3.78
CA ILE A 50 -4.35 18.67 -2.68
C ILE A 50 -3.80 17.34 -3.21
N LEU A 51 -4.14 16.96 -4.44
CA LEU A 51 -3.67 15.72 -5.04
C LEU A 51 -2.28 15.88 -5.65
N SER A 52 -1.31 16.22 -4.80
CA SER A 52 0.09 16.24 -5.19
C SER A 52 0.62 14.81 -5.27
N ARG A 53 1.82 14.66 -5.85
CA ARG A 53 2.46 13.35 -5.89
C ARG A 53 2.66 12.79 -4.50
N GLU A 54 3.02 13.63 -3.55
CA GLU A 54 3.21 13.22 -2.16
C GLU A 54 1.91 12.72 -1.54
N THR A 55 0.81 13.41 -1.77
CA THR A 55 -0.49 12.99 -1.25
C THR A 55 -0.92 11.65 -1.85
N ILE A 56 -0.73 11.49 -3.16
CA ILE A 56 -1.09 10.25 -3.84
C ILE A 56 -0.23 9.10 -3.33
N ALA A 57 1.09 9.31 -3.20
CA ALA A 57 1.98 8.30 -2.69
C ALA A 57 1.60 7.90 -1.26
N ARG A 58 1.26 8.89 -0.43
CA ARG A 58 0.86 8.64 0.96
C ARG A 58 -0.42 7.82 1.03
N PHE A 59 -1.38 8.16 0.20
CA PHE A 59 -2.67 7.43 0.16
C PHE A 59 -2.46 5.95 -0.15
N TYR A 60 -1.69 5.65 -1.19
CA TYR A 60 -1.43 4.25 -1.55
C TYR A 60 -0.52 3.55 -0.56
N THR A 61 0.43 4.28 0.03
CA THR A 61 1.33 3.70 1.02
C THR A 61 0.59 3.23 2.26
N PHE A 62 -0.34 4.04 2.78
CA PHE A 62 -1.12 3.64 3.94
C PHE A 62 -1.92 2.37 3.66
N GLY A 63 -2.56 2.31 2.50
CA GLY A 63 -3.33 1.13 2.14
C GLY A 63 -2.46 -0.11 2.01
N LEU A 64 -1.36 0.01 1.28
CA LEU A 64 -0.48 -1.12 1.03
C LEU A 64 0.24 -1.59 2.29
N ALA A 65 0.82 -0.67 3.04
CA ALA A 65 1.55 -1.02 4.26
C ALA A 65 0.63 -1.66 5.29
N ASP A 66 -0.57 -1.11 5.46
CA ASP A 66 -1.53 -1.67 6.41
C ASP A 66 -2.02 -3.04 5.98
N SER A 67 -2.24 -3.24 4.69
CA SER A 67 -2.71 -4.54 4.20
C SER A 67 -1.68 -5.64 4.40
N VAL A 68 -0.40 -5.32 4.20
CA VAL A 68 0.68 -6.29 4.47
C VAL A 68 0.72 -6.61 5.95
N LYS A 69 0.68 -5.59 6.80
CA LYS A 69 0.68 -5.79 8.24
C LYS A 69 -0.51 -6.62 8.70
N TYR A 70 -1.70 -6.29 8.20
CA TYR A 70 -2.92 -7.02 8.54
C TYR A 70 -2.80 -8.50 8.17
N ALA A 71 -2.30 -8.79 6.97
CA ALA A 71 -2.15 -10.16 6.52
C ALA A 71 -1.20 -10.95 7.44
N ILE A 72 -0.10 -10.32 7.85
CA ILE A 72 0.86 -10.97 8.75
C ILE A 72 0.26 -11.19 10.13
N MET A 73 -0.41 -10.16 10.68
CA MET A 73 -0.93 -10.22 12.05
C MET A 73 -2.13 -11.15 12.20
N HIS A 74 -2.87 -11.40 11.13
CA HIS A 74 -4.08 -12.22 11.16
C HIS A 74 -3.90 -13.57 10.45
N ASP A 75 -2.65 -13.96 10.19
CA ASP A 75 -2.33 -15.27 9.62
C ASP A 75 -3.01 -15.56 8.29
N ILE A 76 -3.18 -14.52 7.48
CA ILE A 76 -3.74 -14.66 6.14
C ILE A 76 -2.60 -15.11 5.22
N THR A 77 -2.82 -16.22 4.51
CA THR A 77 -1.76 -16.82 3.69
C THR A 77 -2.01 -16.56 2.20
N TYR A 78 -1.40 -15.50 1.69
CA TYR A 78 -1.37 -15.24 0.26
C TYR A 78 0.07 -15.31 -0.22
N THR A 79 0.25 -15.72 -1.47
CA THR A 79 1.57 -15.70 -2.06
C THR A 79 1.95 -14.25 -2.41
N PRO A 80 3.26 -13.95 -2.50
CA PRO A 80 3.69 -12.62 -2.95
C PRO A 80 3.09 -12.25 -4.31
N GLU A 81 2.94 -13.22 -5.22
CA GLU A 81 2.34 -12.99 -6.53
C GLU A 81 0.87 -12.60 -6.44
N GLU A 82 0.13 -13.23 -5.53
CA GLU A 82 -1.27 -12.88 -5.33
C GLU A 82 -1.42 -11.46 -4.78
N ILE A 83 -0.56 -11.09 -3.84
CA ILE A 83 -0.55 -9.75 -3.26
C ILE A 83 -0.23 -8.72 -4.33
N ALA A 84 0.82 -8.97 -5.12
CA ALA A 84 1.22 -8.06 -6.18
C ALA A 84 0.12 -7.87 -7.21
N ALA A 85 -0.55 -8.95 -7.62
CA ALA A 85 -1.64 -8.87 -8.59
C ALA A 85 -2.82 -8.07 -8.05
N ALA A 86 -3.14 -8.25 -6.77
CA ALA A 86 -4.24 -7.51 -6.14
C ALA A 86 -3.97 -6.01 -6.12
N TYR A 87 -2.76 -5.62 -5.76
CA TYR A 87 -2.42 -4.20 -5.69
C TYR A 87 -2.29 -3.57 -7.07
N ASP A 88 -1.78 -4.31 -8.03
CA ASP A 88 -1.75 -3.84 -9.40
C ASP A 88 -3.17 -3.53 -9.89
N TYR A 89 -4.11 -4.41 -9.58
CA TYR A 89 -5.51 -4.19 -9.92
C TYR A 89 -6.08 -2.96 -9.23
N LEU A 90 -5.80 -2.78 -7.94
CA LEU A 90 -6.29 -1.63 -7.19
C LEU A 90 -5.73 -0.30 -7.71
N ILE A 91 -4.50 -0.31 -8.19
CA ILE A 91 -3.88 0.89 -8.74
C ILE A 91 -4.57 1.30 -10.05
N HIS A 92 -5.00 0.34 -10.85
CA HIS A 92 -5.58 0.61 -12.16
C HIS A 92 -7.09 0.73 -12.18
N ASN A 93 -7.77 0.47 -11.06
CA ASN A 93 -9.23 0.48 -11.00
C ASN A 93 -9.73 1.26 -9.80
N SER A 94 -10.81 2.01 -10.00
CA SER A 94 -11.44 2.74 -8.90
C SER A 94 -12.29 1.80 -8.04
N ALA A 95 -12.72 2.30 -6.89
CA ALA A 95 -13.61 1.54 -6.02
C ALA A 95 -14.89 1.12 -6.75
N PHE A 96 -15.40 1.99 -7.64
CA PHE A 96 -16.60 1.66 -8.39
C PHE A 96 -16.38 0.51 -9.36
N ASP A 97 -15.17 0.40 -9.93
CA ASP A 97 -14.84 -0.68 -10.85
C ASP A 97 -14.80 -2.05 -10.18
N LEU A 98 -14.66 -2.06 -8.86
CA LEU A 98 -14.56 -3.32 -8.10
C LEU A 98 -15.92 -3.91 -7.73
N MET A 99 -16.99 -3.18 -7.96
CA MET A 99 -18.31 -3.57 -7.52
C MET A 99 -19.30 -3.58 -8.67
N GLU A 100 -20.27 -4.51 -8.59
CA GLU A 100 -21.46 -4.37 -9.40
C GLU A 100 -22.32 -3.34 -8.71
N HIS A 101 -22.64 -2.26 -9.42
CA HIS A 101 -23.42 -1.21 -8.80
C HIS A 101 -24.43 -0.62 -9.78
N PRO A 102 -25.58 -0.21 -9.29
CA PRO A 102 -26.50 0.53 -10.13
C PRO A 102 -25.89 1.89 -10.42
N ARG A 103 -26.31 2.47 -11.52
CA ARG A 103 -25.84 3.81 -11.88
C ARG A 103 -26.40 4.81 -10.86
N ILE A 104 -25.53 5.59 -10.31
CA ILE A 104 -25.88 6.58 -9.30
C ILE A 104 -26.03 7.95 -9.95
#